data_bac72678b9a290dae85d87e24e7601e4
#
_entry.id   bac72678b9a290dae85d87e24e7601e4
#
_cell.length_a   1.000
_cell.length_b   1.000
_cell.length_c   1.000
_cell.angle_alpha   90.00
_cell.angle_beta   90.00
_cell.angle_gamma   90.00
#
_symmetry.space_group_name_H-M   'P 1'
#
loop_
_entity.id
_entity.type
_entity.pdbx_description
1 polymer ?
#
loop_
_entity_poly.entity_id
_entity_poly.type
_entity_poly.pdbx_seq_one_letter_code
_entity_poly.pdbx_strand_id
1 'polypeptide(L)'
;LIAIGGILLALSVGSFFLTPDRAFSENENRYLQLTPRLTWDRIMSGDFMEDVENYTSDQIIFRDFWTAARSVLQRAEGKEDISGTYLGADGRYFAKVTDDSFDWVRLEKNAGYIRDFFAASGKPCTALIVPSPAGILRDMLPENAPYFNEDKAFGRLGDILGGTLLDSRETLSAVDDPYYHTDHHWTTIGAQAAYTLWAQAPGHTARSYDLTLATDSFRGTLYSKVLLPDSVYD
;
A
#
# COMPACT_ATOMS: atom_id res chain seq x y z
N LEU A 1 0.34 -24.93 -29.23
CA LEU A 1 -0.33 -23.86 -28.49
C LEU A 1 -1.77 -24.21 -28.13
N ILE A 2 -2.64 -24.61 -29.10
CA ILE A 2 -4.06 -24.95 -28.84
C ILE A 2 -4.19 -26.13 -27.84
N ALA A 3 -3.39 -27.20 -28.01
CA ALA A 3 -3.40 -28.35 -27.12
C ALA A 3 -2.98 -27.98 -25.68
N ILE A 4 -1.95 -27.15 -25.53
CA ILE A 4 -1.49 -26.67 -24.22
C ILE A 4 -2.57 -25.81 -23.56
N GLY A 5 -3.18 -24.89 -24.30
CA GLY A 5 -4.29 -24.08 -23.81
C GLY A 5 -5.49 -24.91 -23.38
N GLY A 6 -5.84 -25.96 -24.15
CA GLY A 6 -6.90 -26.90 -23.82
C GLY A 6 -6.62 -27.71 -22.54
N ILE A 7 -5.38 -28.15 -22.33
CA ILE A 7 -4.96 -28.85 -21.11
C ILE A 7 -5.03 -27.93 -19.90
N LEU A 8 -4.51 -26.69 -20.02
CA LEU A 8 -4.55 -25.71 -18.92
C LEU A 8 -6.00 -25.36 -18.54
N LEU A 9 -6.87 -25.18 -19.54
CA LEU A 9 -8.29 -24.93 -19.28
C LEU A 9 -8.95 -26.12 -18.57
N ALA A 10 -8.70 -27.36 -19.02
CA ALA A 10 -9.25 -28.56 -18.41
C ALA A 10 -8.75 -28.74 -16.97
N LEU A 11 -7.47 -28.46 -16.70
CA LEU A 11 -6.90 -28.51 -15.35
C LEU A 11 -7.51 -27.42 -14.46
N SER A 12 -7.69 -26.20 -14.97
CA SER A 12 -8.30 -25.11 -14.22
C SER A 12 -9.77 -25.42 -13.88
N VAL A 13 -10.56 -25.87 -14.86
CA VAL A 13 -11.94 -26.26 -14.60
C VAL A 13 -12.04 -27.46 -13.66
N GLY A 14 -11.18 -28.46 -13.83
CA GLY A 14 -11.11 -29.63 -12.95
C GLY A 14 -10.75 -29.26 -11.51
N SER A 15 -9.87 -28.28 -11.31
CA SER A 15 -9.45 -27.86 -9.96
C SER A 15 -10.59 -27.31 -9.11
N PHE A 16 -11.56 -26.61 -9.69
CA PHE A 16 -12.73 -26.10 -8.95
C PHE A 16 -13.60 -27.20 -8.34
N PHE A 17 -13.52 -28.44 -8.86
CA PHE A 17 -14.29 -29.58 -8.35
C PHE A 17 -13.45 -30.52 -7.47
N LEU A 18 -12.13 -30.47 -7.57
CA LEU A 18 -11.22 -31.44 -6.96
C LEU A 18 -10.40 -30.86 -5.79
N THR A 19 -10.29 -29.53 -5.69
CA THR A 19 -9.54 -28.90 -4.61
C THR A 19 -10.47 -28.15 -3.66
N PRO A 20 -10.22 -28.20 -2.34
CA PRO A 20 -10.94 -27.37 -1.38
C PRO A 20 -10.68 -25.88 -1.64
N ASP A 21 -11.69 -25.04 -1.38
CA ASP A 21 -11.52 -23.60 -1.45
C ASP A 21 -10.44 -23.11 -0.50
N ARG A 22 -9.57 -22.24 -0.97
CA ARG A 22 -8.59 -21.51 -0.17
C ARG A 22 -9.24 -20.26 0.39
N ALA A 23 -9.38 -20.16 1.71
CA ALA A 23 -10.08 -19.02 2.34
C ALA A 23 -9.25 -17.75 2.41
N PHE A 24 -7.91 -17.87 2.47
CA PHE A 24 -7.01 -16.73 2.64
C PHE A 24 -5.77 -16.87 1.75
N SER A 25 -5.30 -15.76 1.22
CA SER A 25 -4.02 -15.66 0.51
C SER A 25 -3.02 -14.97 1.41
N GLU A 26 -2.00 -15.70 1.86
CA GLU A 26 -0.90 -15.14 2.66
C GLU A 26 -0.05 -14.17 1.83
N ASN A 27 0.17 -14.49 0.55
CA ASN A 27 0.94 -13.64 -0.36
C ASN A 27 0.25 -12.29 -0.65
N GLU A 28 -1.08 -12.25 -0.69
CA GLU A 28 -1.87 -11.04 -0.94
C GLU A 28 -2.43 -10.42 0.33
N ASN A 29 -2.26 -11.12 1.46
CA ASN A 29 -2.79 -10.71 2.77
C ASN A 29 -4.28 -10.32 2.71
N ARG A 30 -5.11 -11.17 2.06
CA ARG A 30 -6.55 -10.97 1.93
C ARG A 30 -7.35 -12.26 1.94
N TYR A 31 -8.60 -12.15 2.30
CA TYR A 31 -9.56 -13.23 2.11
C TYR A 31 -9.88 -13.41 0.62
N LEU A 32 -10.00 -14.68 0.22
CA LEU A 32 -10.36 -15.07 -1.12
C LEU A 32 -11.86 -15.37 -1.18
N GLN A 33 -12.45 -15.18 -2.36
CA GLN A 33 -13.84 -15.53 -2.60
C GLN A 33 -14.02 -17.04 -2.50
N LEU A 34 -14.89 -17.47 -1.62
CA LEU A 34 -15.31 -18.87 -1.51
C LEU A 34 -16.46 -19.19 -2.49
N THR A 35 -16.78 -20.47 -2.65
CA THR A 35 -17.86 -20.94 -3.51
C THR A 35 -19.11 -20.07 -3.38
N PRO A 36 -19.59 -19.43 -4.45
CA PRO A 36 -20.70 -18.50 -4.42
C PRO A 36 -22.01 -19.21 -4.02
N ARG A 37 -22.79 -18.54 -3.19
CA ARG A 37 -24.11 -19.02 -2.81
C ARG A 37 -25.12 -18.68 -3.90
N LEU A 38 -25.71 -19.72 -4.52
CA LEU A 38 -26.77 -19.56 -5.51
C LEU A 38 -28.10 -19.26 -4.80
N THR A 39 -28.56 -18.01 -4.88
CA THR A 39 -29.90 -17.60 -4.44
C THR A 39 -30.55 -16.75 -5.51
N TRP A 40 -31.89 -16.76 -5.56
CA TRP A 40 -32.62 -16.03 -6.58
C TRP A 40 -32.37 -14.51 -6.51
N ASP A 41 -32.31 -13.97 -5.30
CA ASP A 41 -32.05 -12.54 -5.08
C ASP A 41 -30.68 -12.13 -5.61
N ARG A 42 -29.64 -12.96 -5.40
CA ARG A 42 -28.29 -12.67 -5.89
C ARG A 42 -28.15 -12.79 -7.42
N ILE A 43 -28.95 -13.64 -8.04
CA ILE A 43 -29.02 -13.73 -9.50
C ILE A 43 -29.64 -12.45 -10.06
N MET A 44 -30.76 -12.01 -9.46
CA MET A 44 -31.51 -10.85 -9.96
C MET A 44 -30.79 -9.52 -9.70
N SER A 45 -29.99 -9.42 -8.63
CA SER A 45 -29.15 -8.24 -8.34
C SER A 45 -27.87 -8.18 -9.18
N GLY A 46 -27.43 -9.30 -9.78
CA GLY A 46 -26.14 -9.42 -10.47
C GLY A 46 -24.98 -9.85 -9.56
N ASP A 47 -25.13 -9.82 -8.23
CA ASP A 47 -24.09 -10.14 -7.24
C ASP A 47 -23.54 -11.57 -7.41
N PHE A 48 -24.41 -12.50 -7.86
CA PHE A 48 -23.98 -13.87 -8.09
C PHE A 48 -22.93 -13.98 -9.21
N MET A 49 -23.08 -13.21 -10.28
CA MET A 49 -22.10 -13.23 -11.37
C MET A 49 -20.78 -12.56 -10.96
N GLU A 50 -20.84 -11.51 -10.17
CA GLU A 50 -19.64 -10.88 -9.58
C GLU A 50 -18.90 -11.86 -8.65
N ASP A 51 -19.62 -12.57 -7.79
CA ASP A 51 -19.04 -13.61 -6.93
C ASP A 51 -18.41 -14.75 -7.74
N VAL A 52 -19.02 -15.17 -8.84
CA VAL A 52 -18.48 -16.22 -9.72
C VAL A 52 -17.19 -15.74 -10.39
N GLU A 53 -17.14 -14.49 -10.86
CA GLU A 53 -15.94 -13.91 -11.45
C GLU A 53 -14.79 -13.82 -10.42
N ASN A 54 -15.09 -13.34 -9.21
CA ASN A 54 -14.14 -13.27 -8.12
C ASN A 54 -13.68 -14.68 -7.70
N TYR A 55 -14.59 -15.64 -7.57
CA TYR A 55 -14.29 -17.03 -7.24
C TYR A 55 -13.35 -17.68 -8.27
N THR A 56 -13.66 -17.55 -9.54
CA THR A 56 -12.82 -18.13 -10.60
C THR A 56 -11.42 -17.51 -10.64
N SER A 57 -11.31 -16.20 -10.37
CA SER A 57 -10.03 -15.52 -10.26
C SER A 57 -9.24 -15.93 -9.02
N ASP A 58 -9.91 -16.16 -7.90
CA ASP A 58 -9.28 -16.43 -6.60
C ASP A 58 -8.91 -17.90 -6.42
N GLN A 59 -9.68 -18.83 -6.97
CA GLN A 59 -9.51 -20.28 -6.77
C GLN A 59 -8.82 -20.99 -7.94
N ILE A 60 -8.33 -20.24 -8.96
CA ILE A 60 -7.59 -20.85 -10.06
C ILE A 60 -6.34 -21.56 -9.55
N ILE A 61 -6.09 -22.78 -10.09
CA ILE A 61 -4.91 -23.57 -9.72
C ILE A 61 -3.61 -22.82 -10.01
N PHE A 62 -2.66 -22.86 -9.06
CA PHE A 62 -1.38 -22.13 -9.14
C PHE A 62 -1.52 -20.63 -9.31
N ARG A 63 -2.59 -20.02 -8.76
CA ARG A 63 -2.86 -18.59 -8.86
C ARG A 63 -1.64 -17.71 -8.55
N ASP A 64 -0.96 -17.98 -7.43
CA ASP A 64 0.18 -17.17 -7.00
C ASP A 64 1.35 -17.27 -8.01
N PHE A 65 1.55 -18.47 -8.61
CA PHE A 65 2.52 -18.64 -9.69
C PHE A 65 2.16 -17.82 -10.93
N TRP A 66 0.88 -17.84 -11.35
CA TRP A 66 0.46 -17.08 -12.54
C TRP A 66 0.57 -15.57 -12.31
N THR A 67 0.24 -15.10 -11.10
CA THR A 67 0.40 -13.69 -10.73
C THR A 67 1.87 -13.29 -10.72
N ALA A 68 2.73 -14.08 -10.10
CA ALA A 68 4.18 -13.85 -10.12
C ALA A 68 4.77 -13.90 -11.53
N ALA A 69 4.39 -14.88 -12.35
CA ALA A 69 4.83 -15.01 -13.75
C ALA A 69 4.43 -13.79 -14.60
N ARG A 70 3.19 -13.30 -14.41
CA ARG A 70 2.73 -12.05 -15.05
C ARG A 70 3.60 -10.87 -14.66
N SER A 71 3.91 -10.71 -13.38
CA SER A 71 4.75 -9.62 -12.88
C SER A 71 6.17 -9.69 -13.43
N VAL A 72 6.77 -10.89 -13.47
CA VAL A 72 8.08 -11.10 -14.09
C VAL A 72 8.08 -10.74 -15.57
N LEU A 73 7.04 -11.14 -16.32
CA LEU A 73 6.92 -10.80 -17.74
C LEU A 73 6.76 -9.28 -17.93
N GLN A 74 5.92 -8.62 -17.15
CA GLN A 74 5.72 -7.18 -17.23
C GLN A 74 7.02 -6.41 -16.94
N ARG A 75 7.81 -6.85 -15.95
CA ARG A 75 9.12 -6.28 -15.67
C ARG A 75 10.11 -6.55 -16.82
N ALA A 76 10.11 -7.74 -17.40
CA ALA A 76 10.94 -8.07 -18.57
C ALA A 76 10.57 -7.26 -19.83
N GLU A 77 9.32 -6.82 -19.96
CA GLU A 77 8.86 -5.87 -20.97
C GLU A 77 9.30 -4.42 -20.70
N GLY A 78 10.02 -4.17 -19.61
CA GLY A 78 10.49 -2.84 -19.20
C GLY A 78 9.42 -2.00 -18.48
N LYS A 79 8.35 -2.61 -17.94
CA LYS A 79 7.39 -1.88 -17.11
C LYS A 79 7.99 -1.58 -15.75
N GLU A 80 7.92 -0.33 -15.38
CA GLU A 80 8.38 0.20 -14.10
C GLU A 80 7.27 0.30 -13.05
N ASP A 81 6.01 0.00 -13.45
CA ASP A 81 4.89 -0.14 -12.52
C ASP A 81 4.07 -1.40 -12.79
N ILE A 82 3.70 -2.09 -11.70
CA ILE A 82 2.89 -3.31 -11.71
C ILE A 82 1.78 -3.14 -10.69
N SER A 83 0.53 -3.35 -11.11
CA SER A 83 -0.65 -3.30 -10.23
C SER A 83 -0.72 -2.03 -9.35
N GLY A 84 -0.36 -0.86 -9.92
CA GLY A 84 -0.37 0.42 -9.19
C GLY A 84 0.78 0.59 -8.19
N THR A 85 1.89 -0.14 -8.39
CA THR A 85 3.08 -0.08 -7.57
C THR A 85 4.29 0.16 -8.47
N TYR A 86 5.04 1.23 -8.23
CA TYR A 86 6.31 1.48 -8.88
C TYR A 86 7.39 0.57 -8.33
N LEU A 87 8.25 0.08 -9.23
CA LEU A 87 9.45 -0.68 -8.92
C LEU A 87 10.63 0.30 -8.86
N GLY A 88 10.94 0.79 -7.68
CA GLY A 88 12.01 1.76 -7.46
C GLY A 88 13.39 1.12 -7.32
N ALA A 89 14.37 1.97 -7.05
CA ALA A 89 15.75 1.54 -6.78
C ALA A 89 15.84 0.73 -5.48
N ASP A 90 16.91 -0.07 -5.34
CA ASP A 90 17.25 -0.84 -4.14
C ASP A 90 16.14 -1.81 -3.67
N GLY A 91 15.30 -2.29 -4.62
CA GLY A 91 14.21 -3.21 -4.32
C GLY A 91 13.02 -2.56 -3.60
N ARG A 92 12.96 -1.23 -3.57
CA ARG A 92 11.85 -0.50 -2.95
C ARG A 92 10.64 -0.43 -3.86
N TYR A 93 9.49 -0.53 -3.24
CA TYR A 93 8.19 -0.37 -3.89
C TYR A 93 7.51 0.91 -3.42
N PHE A 94 6.85 1.60 -4.36
CA PHE A 94 6.11 2.82 -4.06
C PHE A 94 4.68 2.72 -4.60
N ALA A 95 3.71 3.12 -3.80
CA ALA A 95 2.34 3.23 -4.28
C ALA A 95 2.27 4.29 -5.39
N LYS A 96 1.70 3.94 -6.54
CA LYS A 96 1.50 4.88 -7.65
C LYS A 96 0.32 5.79 -7.35
N VAL A 97 0.63 7.00 -6.91
CA VAL A 97 -0.35 8.07 -6.67
C VAL A 97 0.04 9.26 -7.55
N THR A 98 -0.85 9.68 -8.42
CA THR A 98 -0.62 10.81 -9.33
C THR A 98 -1.49 12.00 -8.96
N ASP A 99 -1.18 13.20 -9.45
CA ASP A 99 -1.99 14.40 -9.22
C ASP A 99 -3.46 14.20 -9.63
N ASP A 100 -3.71 13.48 -10.73
CA ASP A 100 -5.06 13.19 -11.23
C ASP A 100 -5.84 12.20 -10.35
N SER A 101 -5.12 11.32 -9.65
CA SER A 101 -5.71 10.34 -8.73
C SER A 101 -5.83 10.83 -7.30
N PHE A 102 -5.16 11.93 -6.95
CA PHE A 102 -5.16 12.47 -5.60
C PHE A 102 -6.37 13.37 -5.34
N ASP A 103 -7.12 13.07 -4.31
CA ASP A 103 -8.33 13.81 -3.96
C ASP A 103 -8.01 15.08 -3.16
N TRP A 104 -7.68 16.16 -3.86
CA TRP A 104 -7.35 17.45 -3.29
C TRP A 104 -8.50 18.07 -2.48
N VAL A 105 -9.74 17.84 -2.90
CA VAL A 105 -10.94 18.35 -2.20
C VAL A 105 -11.09 17.65 -0.85
N ARG A 106 -10.87 16.35 -0.83
CA ARG A 106 -10.93 15.56 0.42
C ARG A 106 -9.82 15.95 1.37
N LEU A 107 -8.59 16.20 0.88
CA LEU A 107 -7.49 16.69 1.70
C LEU A 107 -7.88 17.96 2.46
N GLU A 108 -8.35 18.99 1.75
CA GLU A 108 -8.72 20.27 2.34
C GLU A 108 -9.89 20.13 3.31
N LYS A 109 -10.89 19.34 2.94
CA LYS A 109 -12.05 19.07 3.80
C LYS A 109 -11.66 18.39 5.10
N ASN A 110 -10.78 17.38 5.04
CA ASN A 110 -10.30 16.66 6.22
C ASN A 110 -9.41 17.54 7.10
N ALA A 111 -8.53 18.36 6.50
CA ALA A 111 -7.75 19.35 7.24
C ALA A 111 -8.65 20.37 7.95
N GLY A 112 -9.73 20.80 7.30
CA GLY A 112 -10.75 21.65 7.92
C GLY A 112 -11.41 21.00 9.15
N TYR A 113 -11.75 19.73 9.07
CA TYR A 113 -12.31 19.00 10.22
C TYR A 113 -11.31 18.89 11.38
N ILE A 114 -10.03 18.66 11.09
CA ILE A 114 -8.97 18.62 12.11
C ILE A 114 -8.85 20.00 12.79
N ARG A 115 -8.78 21.09 12.02
CA ARG A 115 -8.75 22.46 12.54
C ARG A 115 -9.95 22.75 13.45
N ASP A 116 -11.16 22.44 13.00
CA ASP A 116 -12.38 22.70 13.73
C ASP A 116 -12.46 21.86 15.02
N PHE A 117 -12.01 20.61 14.98
CA PHE A 117 -11.87 19.77 16.16
C PHE A 117 -10.86 20.37 17.16
N PHE A 118 -9.71 20.85 16.71
CA PHE A 118 -8.72 21.49 17.57
C PHE A 118 -9.28 22.75 18.23
N ALA A 119 -9.98 23.59 17.46
CA ALA A 119 -10.64 24.79 18.00
C ALA A 119 -11.69 24.44 19.05
N ALA A 120 -12.49 23.39 18.82
CA ALA A 120 -13.54 22.95 19.75
C ALA A 120 -12.98 22.29 21.01
N SER A 121 -11.80 21.68 20.95
CA SER A 121 -11.21 20.97 22.08
C SER A 121 -10.81 21.88 23.24
N GLY A 122 -10.51 23.15 22.95
CA GLY A 122 -9.98 24.12 23.92
C GLY A 122 -8.63 23.74 24.52
N LYS A 123 -7.91 22.77 23.93
CA LYS A 123 -6.63 22.25 24.40
C LYS A 123 -5.55 22.51 23.34
N PRO A 124 -4.26 22.58 23.74
CA PRO A 124 -3.17 22.53 22.79
C PRO A 124 -3.22 21.22 21.99
N CYS A 125 -3.27 21.34 20.67
CA CYS A 125 -3.33 20.20 19.76
C CYS A 125 -2.26 20.33 18.68
N THR A 126 -1.76 19.21 18.20
CA THR A 126 -0.77 19.13 17.12
C THR A 126 -1.18 18.05 16.14
N ALA A 127 -1.14 18.35 14.85
CA ALA A 127 -1.34 17.40 13.77
C ALA A 127 0.01 16.99 13.20
N LEU A 128 0.51 15.82 13.56
CA LEU A 128 1.67 15.20 12.92
C LEU A 128 1.20 14.52 11.63
N ILE A 129 1.60 15.05 10.50
CA ILE A 129 1.29 14.47 9.18
C ILE A 129 2.54 13.75 8.68
N VAL A 130 2.35 12.48 8.35
CA VAL A 130 3.42 11.61 7.84
C VAL A 130 3.45 11.69 6.32
N PRO A 131 4.56 12.10 5.71
CA PRO A 131 4.71 12.08 4.26
C PRO A 131 4.71 10.66 3.71
N SER A 132 4.50 10.52 2.42
CA SER A 132 4.62 9.23 1.75
C SER A 132 6.08 8.82 1.56
N PRO A 133 6.38 7.51 1.40
CA PRO A 133 7.72 7.05 1.02
C PRO A 133 8.24 7.77 -0.24
N ALA A 134 7.38 7.95 -1.25
CA ALA A 134 7.74 8.60 -2.50
C ALA A 134 8.04 10.11 -2.35
N GLY A 135 7.46 10.77 -1.34
CA GLY A 135 7.76 12.18 -1.03
C GLY A 135 9.14 12.36 -0.41
N ILE A 136 9.61 11.39 0.38
CA ILE A 136 10.90 11.43 1.07
C ILE A 136 12.03 10.81 0.23
N LEU A 137 11.76 9.67 -0.40
CA LEU A 137 12.75 8.88 -1.16
C LEU A 137 12.56 9.07 -2.67
N ARG A 138 12.32 10.31 -3.10
CA ARG A 138 11.98 10.65 -4.49
C ARG A 138 13.00 10.17 -5.51
N ASP A 139 14.29 10.23 -5.17
CA ASP A 139 15.39 9.82 -6.03
C ASP A 139 15.44 8.30 -6.27
N MET A 140 14.68 7.54 -5.49
CA MET A 140 14.55 6.09 -5.65
C MET A 140 13.35 5.67 -6.51
N LEU A 141 12.50 6.62 -6.94
CA LEU A 141 11.44 6.35 -7.90
C LEU A 141 12.03 6.05 -9.28
N PRO A 142 11.30 5.31 -10.15
CA PRO A 142 11.67 5.19 -11.55
C PRO A 142 11.80 6.57 -12.22
N GLU A 143 12.70 6.66 -13.21
CA GLU A 143 12.93 7.92 -13.92
C GLU A 143 11.63 8.43 -14.57
N ASN A 144 11.31 9.68 -14.31
CA ASN A 144 10.07 10.33 -14.80
C ASN A 144 8.76 9.71 -14.32
N ALA A 145 8.78 8.91 -13.24
CA ALA A 145 7.55 8.35 -12.68
C ALA A 145 6.58 9.46 -12.24
N PRO A 146 5.34 9.53 -12.79
CA PRO A 146 4.34 10.50 -12.35
C PRO A 146 4.02 10.31 -10.87
N TYR A 147 4.06 11.39 -10.11
CA TYR A 147 3.80 11.39 -8.69
C TYR A 147 3.05 12.66 -8.27
N PHE A 148 2.14 12.58 -7.31
CA PHE A 148 1.41 13.76 -6.86
C PHE A 148 2.34 14.75 -6.14
N ASN A 149 2.00 16.04 -6.26
CA ASN A 149 2.82 17.10 -5.66
C ASN A 149 2.59 17.18 -4.15
N GLU A 150 3.40 16.45 -3.39
CA GLU A 150 3.30 16.40 -1.93
C GLU A 150 3.69 17.72 -1.26
N ASP A 151 4.60 18.50 -1.84
CA ASP A 151 4.94 19.84 -1.34
C ASP A 151 3.71 20.76 -1.39
N LYS A 152 2.92 20.68 -2.47
CA LYS A 152 1.65 21.38 -2.59
C LYS A 152 0.65 20.89 -1.54
N ALA A 153 0.62 19.58 -1.23
CA ALA A 153 -0.26 19.03 -0.20
C ALA A 153 0.10 19.58 1.18
N PHE A 154 1.39 19.56 1.54
CA PHE A 154 1.86 20.15 2.81
C PHE A 154 1.66 21.66 2.87
N GLY A 155 1.82 22.38 1.76
CA GLY A 155 1.49 23.80 1.67
C GLY A 155 0.03 24.08 2.03
N ARG A 156 -0.93 23.36 1.42
CA ARG A 156 -2.36 23.46 1.72
C ARG A 156 -2.70 23.07 3.16
N LEU A 157 -2.05 22.04 3.69
CA LEU A 157 -2.20 21.66 5.10
C LEU A 157 -1.71 22.78 6.02
N GLY A 158 -0.56 23.41 5.69
CA GLY A 158 -0.04 24.56 6.42
C GLY A 158 -0.96 25.75 6.41
N ASP A 159 -1.57 26.07 5.26
CA ASP A 159 -2.54 27.16 5.14
C ASP A 159 -3.79 26.95 6.03
N ILE A 160 -4.24 25.69 6.19
CA ILE A 160 -5.45 25.34 6.96
C ILE A 160 -5.16 25.14 8.44
N LEU A 161 -4.09 24.44 8.78
CA LEU A 161 -3.75 24.02 10.15
C LEU A 161 -2.83 25.03 10.86
N GLY A 162 -2.11 25.84 10.10
CA GLY A 162 -1.18 26.85 10.64
C GLY A 162 -0.14 26.25 11.60
N GLY A 163 0.11 26.90 12.70
CA GLY A 163 1.08 26.47 13.72
C GLY A 163 0.74 25.17 14.45
N THR A 164 -0.41 24.55 14.16
CA THR A 164 -0.74 23.23 14.71
C THR A 164 -0.23 22.07 13.84
N LEU A 165 0.18 22.34 12.60
CA LEU A 165 0.81 21.35 11.72
C LEU A 165 2.24 21.09 12.18
N LEU A 166 2.57 19.83 12.39
CA LEU A 166 3.93 19.36 12.60
C LEU A 166 4.38 18.60 11.35
N ASP A 167 5.25 19.23 10.58
CA ASP A 167 5.81 18.67 9.36
C ASP A 167 7.02 17.80 9.70
N SER A 168 6.92 16.51 9.39
CA SER A 168 7.98 15.53 9.68
C SER A 168 8.91 15.25 8.48
N ARG A 169 8.76 15.94 7.36
CA ARG A 169 9.51 15.65 6.13
C ARG A 169 11.01 15.77 6.31
N GLU A 170 11.50 16.88 6.88
CA GLU A 170 12.93 17.08 7.15
C GLU A 170 13.48 16.02 8.11
N THR A 171 12.73 15.70 9.17
CA THR A 171 13.13 14.69 10.15
C THR A 171 13.25 13.31 9.50
N LEU A 172 12.27 12.90 8.69
CA LEU A 172 12.28 11.59 8.04
C LEU A 172 13.31 11.50 6.92
N SER A 173 13.60 12.60 6.22
CA SER A 173 14.67 12.64 5.21
C SER A 173 16.08 12.47 5.80
N ALA A 174 16.25 12.74 7.10
CA ALA A 174 17.52 12.59 7.81
C ALA A 174 17.72 11.20 8.45
N VAL A 175 16.76 10.32 8.30
CA VAL A 175 16.77 8.96 8.88
C VAL A 175 17.19 7.95 7.81
N ASP A 176 18.08 7.03 8.16
CA ASP A 176 18.38 5.86 7.34
C ASP A 176 17.19 4.90 7.39
N ASP A 177 16.74 4.45 6.23
CA ASP A 177 15.59 3.55 6.08
C ASP A 177 14.31 3.97 6.83
N PRO A 178 13.80 5.19 6.57
CA PRO A 178 12.61 5.69 7.26
C PRO A 178 11.33 4.93 6.91
N TYR A 179 11.32 4.20 5.79
CA TYR A 179 10.19 3.40 5.29
C TYR A 179 10.62 2.00 4.93
N TYR A 180 9.71 1.03 5.07
CA TYR A 180 9.91 -0.33 4.57
C TYR A 180 10.10 -0.34 3.05
N HIS A 181 10.84 -1.31 2.53
CA HIS A 181 11.09 -1.46 1.09
C HIS A 181 9.84 -1.98 0.36
N THR A 182 9.13 -2.91 0.98
CA THR A 182 8.03 -3.64 0.36
C THR A 182 6.66 -3.23 0.89
N ASP A 183 6.60 -2.19 1.72
CA ASP A 183 5.39 -1.62 2.31
C ASP A 183 5.34 -0.08 2.16
N HIS A 184 4.16 0.49 2.30
CA HIS A 184 3.98 1.95 2.26
C HIS A 184 4.09 2.63 3.64
N HIS A 185 4.28 1.86 4.69
CA HIS A 185 4.42 2.41 6.04
C HIS A 185 5.87 2.75 6.37
N TRP A 186 6.03 3.68 7.30
CA TRP A 186 7.31 3.95 7.93
C TRP A 186 7.80 2.76 8.76
N THR A 187 9.12 2.65 8.89
CA THR A 187 9.73 1.69 9.81
C THR A 187 9.55 2.13 11.27
N THR A 188 9.85 1.24 12.21
CA THR A 188 9.88 1.61 13.62
C THR A 188 10.90 2.72 13.89
N ILE A 189 12.01 2.76 13.12
CA ILE A 189 13.03 3.82 13.21
C ILE A 189 12.44 5.15 12.73
N GLY A 190 11.76 5.18 11.58
CA GLY A 190 11.08 6.36 11.07
C GLY A 190 9.99 6.86 12.04
N ALA A 191 9.19 5.94 12.58
CA ALA A 191 8.16 6.26 13.56
C ALA A 191 8.76 6.85 14.86
N GLN A 192 9.88 6.32 15.35
CA GLN A 192 10.58 6.84 16.51
C GLN A 192 11.15 8.24 16.27
N ALA A 193 11.68 8.51 15.07
CA ALA A 193 12.17 9.84 14.71
C ALA A 193 11.03 10.87 14.72
N ALA A 194 9.90 10.55 14.10
CA ALA A 194 8.71 11.42 14.10
C ALA A 194 8.10 11.59 15.51
N TYR A 195 8.10 10.55 16.35
CA TYR A 195 7.72 10.65 17.75
C TYR A 195 8.67 11.58 18.52
N THR A 196 9.97 11.49 18.27
CA THR A 196 10.95 12.37 18.91
C THR A 196 10.73 13.84 18.53
N LEU A 197 10.45 14.12 17.24
CA LEU A 197 10.06 15.44 16.77
C LEU A 197 8.83 15.96 17.53
N TRP A 198 7.77 15.15 17.63
CA TRP A 198 6.56 15.52 18.37
C TRP A 198 6.85 15.76 19.87
N ALA A 199 7.69 14.94 20.48
CA ALA A 199 8.02 15.05 21.90
C ALA A 199 8.93 16.26 22.22
N GLN A 200 9.59 16.84 21.23
CA GLN A 200 10.34 18.11 21.38
C GLN A 200 9.41 19.33 21.49
N ALA A 201 8.11 19.19 21.21
CA ALA A 201 7.15 20.26 21.42
C ALA A 201 7.09 20.65 22.91
N PRO A 202 6.76 21.90 23.27
CA PRO A 202 6.77 22.37 24.65
C PRO A 202 5.96 21.48 25.58
N GLY A 203 6.57 21.05 26.66
CA GLY A 203 5.94 20.26 27.72
C GLY A 203 6.04 18.74 27.58
N HIS A 204 6.66 18.22 26.53
CA HIS A 204 6.87 16.80 26.34
C HIS A 204 8.34 16.39 26.51
N THR A 205 8.55 15.16 26.95
CA THR A 205 9.88 14.53 27.02
C THR A 205 9.87 13.27 26.18
N ALA A 206 10.74 13.23 25.16
CA ALA A 206 10.92 12.04 24.36
C ALA A 206 11.45 10.88 25.21
N ARG A 207 10.89 9.68 25.02
CA ARG A 207 11.42 8.45 25.59
C ARG A 207 12.26 7.74 24.53
N SER A 208 13.38 7.21 24.95
CA SER A 208 14.17 6.28 24.16
C SER A 208 13.63 4.88 24.31
N TYR A 209 13.58 4.13 23.22
CA TYR A 209 13.18 2.73 23.20
C TYR A 209 14.28 1.91 22.54
N ASP A 210 14.65 0.80 23.19
CA ASP A 210 15.53 -0.19 22.60
C ASP A 210 14.72 -1.01 21.60
N LEU A 211 15.11 -0.95 20.33
CA LEU A 211 14.48 -1.72 19.27
C LEU A 211 15.08 -3.11 19.20
N THR A 212 14.24 -4.12 19.07
CA THR A 212 14.63 -5.50 18.85
C THR A 212 14.08 -5.99 17.53
N LEU A 213 14.89 -6.75 16.78
CA LEU A 213 14.44 -7.35 15.54
C LEU A 213 13.29 -8.33 15.84
N ALA A 214 12.15 -8.11 15.20
CA ALA A 214 10.98 -8.98 15.33
C ALA A 214 11.01 -10.12 14.30
N THR A 215 11.45 -9.82 13.09
CA THR A 215 11.59 -10.79 11.98
C THR A 215 12.57 -10.24 10.95
N ASP A 216 13.19 -11.11 10.19
CA ASP A 216 14.07 -10.83 9.05
C ASP A 216 13.44 -11.28 7.71
N SER A 217 12.15 -11.59 7.72
CA SER A 217 11.44 -12.17 6.59
C SER A 217 10.08 -11.47 6.33
N PHE A 218 9.97 -10.19 6.69
CA PHE A 218 8.76 -9.41 6.43
C PHE A 218 8.69 -8.98 4.96
N ARG A 219 7.52 -9.10 4.37
CA ARG A 219 7.14 -8.51 3.08
C ARG A 219 5.78 -7.85 3.23
N GLY A 220 5.70 -6.58 2.83
CA GLY A 220 4.55 -5.74 3.08
C GLY A 220 3.48 -5.74 2.01
N THR A 221 2.55 -4.80 2.13
CA THR A 221 1.34 -4.70 1.30
C THR A 221 1.63 -4.35 -0.16
N LEU A 222 2.74 -3.68 -0.47
CA LEU A 222 3.12 -3.40 -1.85
C LEU A 222 3.68 -4.65 -2.53
N TYR A 223 4.42 -5.49 -1.80
CA TYR A 223 4.79 -6.82 -2.29
C TYR A 223 3.57 -7.65 -2.69
N SER A 224 2.53 -7.64 -1.86
CA SER A 224 1.29 -8.38 -2.11
C SER A 224 0.61 -8.03 -3.44
N LYS A 225 0.85 -6.84 -3.98
CA LYS A 225 0.35 -6.39 -5.29
C LYS A 225 1.23 -6.82 -6.46
N VAL A 226 2.53 -6.96 -6.22
CA VAL A 226 3.55 -7.18 -7.25
C VAL A 226 3.91 -8.65 -7.35
N LEU A 227 4.10 -9.36 -6.25
CA LEU A 227 4.48 -10.77 -6.13
C LEU A 227 5.73 -11.15 -6.95
N LEU A 228 6.72 -10.26 -7.05
CA LEU A 228 8.00 -10.59 -7.69
C LEU A 228 8.80 -11.53 -6.77
N PRO A 229 9.27 -12.68 -7.28
CA PRO A 229 9.93 -13.69 -6.46
C PRO A 229 11.24 -13.22 -5.82
N ASP A 230 11.94 -12.30 -6.48
CA ASP A 230 13.21 -11.70 -6.05
C ASP A 230 13.05 -10.41 -5.24
N SER A 231 11.84 -10.11 -4.75
CA SER A 231 11.61 -9.00 -3.83
C SER A 231 12.41 -9.16 -2.55
N VAL A 232 12.98 -8.06 -2.09
CA VAL A 232 13.72 -8.03 -0.81
C VAL A 232 12.79 -8.32 0.37
N TYR A 233 13.37 -8.67 1.49
CA TYR A 233 12.73 -8.69 2.79
C TYR A 233 13.11 -7.41 3.56
N ASP A 234 12.17 -6.92 4.35
CA ASP A 234 12.34 -5.80 5.27
C ASP A 234 12.79 -6.26 6.66
#